data_869b6413436d85cca59ed3a01b8e7f9f
#
_entry.id   869b6413436d85cca59ed3a01b8e7f9f
#
_cell.length_a   1.000
_cell.length_b   1.000
_cell.length_c   1.000
_cell.angle_alpha   90.00
_cell.angle_beta   90.00
_cell.angle_gamma   90.00
#
_symmetry.space_group_name_H-M   'P 1'
#
loop_
_entity.id
_entity.type
_entity.pdbx_description
1 polymer ?
#
loop_
_entity_poly.entity_id
_entity_poly.type
_entity_poly.pdbx_seq_one_letter_code
_entity_poly.pdbx_strand_id
1 'polypeptide(L)'
;MAPITRLPDDNGVVGDVADLTSLYQSQVAKVTRTVQLHPDRSIAIHDEWTTSANEAKVAFQWLTKASITLVPTGVLLEHGGKSLRVDVEAPGSTVVPEISVEDVSKARAPQDSDNPGVRRFIIRLATPARSSASLKVTAIPGSSVERK
;
A
#
# COMPACT_ATOMS: atom_id res chain seq x y z
N MET A 1 1.21 4.86 21.10
CA MET A 1 2.14 5.16 19.97
C MET A 1 2.62 3.82 19.41
N ALA A 2 2.59 3.64 18.09
CA ALA A 2 3.10 2.42 17.47
C ALA A 2 4.64 2.42 17.52
N PRO A 3 5.31 1.38 18.06
CA PRO A 3 6.75 1.30 18.06
C PRO A 3 7.29 1.11 16.63
N ILE A 4 8.37 1.84 16.30
CA ILE A 4 9.06 1.74 15.02
C ILE A 4 10.49 1.29 15.31
N THR A 5 10.94 0.26 14.60
CA THR A 5 12.29 -0.32 14.72
C THR A 5 13.00 -0.24 13.39
N ARG A 6 14.23 0.28 13.40
CA ARG A 6 15.11 0.29 12.23
C ARG A 6 15.55 -1.13 11.89
N LEU A 7 15.44 -1.49 10.62
CA LEU A 7 16.01 -2.74 10.10
C LEU A 7 17.53 -2.60 9.91
N PRO A 8 18.29 -3.69 10.07
CA PRO A 8 19.69 -3.72 9.65
C PRO A 8 19.82 -3.36 8.18
N ASP A 9 20.85 -2.58 7.83
CA ASP A 9 21.19 -2.31 6.44
C ASP A 9 21.66 -3.62 5.77
N ASP A 10 21.03 -3.99 4.67
CA ASP A 10 21.35 -5.19 3.90
C ASP A 10 21.58 -4.83 2.43
N ASN A 11 22.84 -4.83 2.01
CA ASN A 11 23.25 -4.55 0.61
C ASN A 11 22.65 -3.24 0.05
N GLY A 12 22.58 -2.19 0.90
CA GLY A 12 22.03 -0.89 0.53
C GLY A 12 20.51 -0.81 0.58
N VAL A 13 19.81 -1.86 1.02
CA VAL A 13 18.39 -1.81 1.35
C VAL A 13 18.27 -1.23 2.75
N VAL A 14 17.54 -0.13 2.87
CA VAL A 14 17.26 0.52 4.16
C VAL A 14 15.77 0.49 4.45
N GLY A 15 15.40 0.31 5.71
CA GLY A 15 13.98 0.21 6.04
C GLY A 15 13.69 0.23 7.52
N ASP A 16 12.39 0.28 7.81
CA ASP A 16 11.85 0.31 9.16
C ASP A 16 10.63 -0.62 9.27
N VAL A 17 10.42 -1.18 10.47
CA VAL A 17 9.21 -1.94 10.82
C VAL A 17 8.42 -1.15 11.85
N ALA A 18 7.13 -0.99 11.61
CA ALA A 18 6.16 -0.45 12.55
C ALA A 18 5.25 -1.56 13.07
N ASP A 19 5.17 -1.73 14.39
CA ASP A 19 4.14 -2.55 15.02
C ASP A 19 2.89 -1.70 15.22
N LEU A 20 1.85 -1.98 14.43
CA LEU A 20 0.58 -1.25 14.44
C LEU A 20 -0.50 -1.96 15.26
N THR A 21 -0.17 -3.06 15.93
CA THR A 21 -1.12 -3.91 16.64
C THR A 21 -2.00 -3.12 17.62
N SER A 22 -1.40 -2.22 18.41
CA SER A 22 -2.13 -1.41 19.38
C SER A 22 -3.18 -0.47 18.78
N LEU A 23 -3.03 -0.10 17.50
CA LEU A 23 -3.96 0.77 16.78
C LEU A 23 -5.16 0.00 16.23
N TYR A 24 -5.01 -1.30 16.00
CA TYR A 24 -6.02 -2.16 15.35
C TYR A 24 -6.44 -3.35 16.20
N GLN A 25 -6.11 -3.38 17.49
CA GLN A 25 -6.33 -4.51 18.40
C GLN A 25 -7.80 -4.97 18.54
N SER A 26 -8.77 -4.11 18.19
CA SER A 26 -10.19 -4.47 18.14
C SER A 26 -10.59 -5.21 16.85
N GLN A 27 -9.72 -5.24 15.85
CA GLN A 27 -10.01 -5.75 14.51
C GLN A 27 -9.12 -6.94 14.15
N VAL A 28 -7.84 -6.89 14.53
CA VAL A 28 -6.85 -7.94 14.26
C VAL A 28 -6.06 -8.26 15.53
N ALA A 29 -5.54 -9.48 15.60
CA ALA A 29 -4.72 -9.93 16.74
C ALA A 29 -3.30 -9.36 16.67
N LYS A 30 -2.78 -9.17 15.46
CA LYS A 30 -1.46 -8.60 15.19
C LYS A 30 -1.44 -7.93 13.83
N VAL A 31 -0.71 -6.80 13.71
CA VAL A 31 -0.40 -6.20 12.42
C VAL A 31 0.94 -5.46 12.46
N THR A 32 1.76 -5.69 11.46
CA THR A 32 3.05 -5.01 11.26
C THR A 32 3.13 -4.47 9.84
N ARG A 33 3.82 -3.33 9.68
CA ARG A 33 4.17 -2.76 8.39
C ARG A 33 5.68 -2.61 8.28
N THR A 34 6.26 -3.17 7.25
CA THR A 34 7.65 -2.96 6.87
C THR A 34 7.71 -2.05 5.66
N VAL A 35 8.57 -1.04 5.70
CA VAL A 35 8.86 -0.16 4.55
C VAL A 35 10.33 -0.25 4.24
N GLN A 36 10.68 -0.52 2.98
CA GLN A 36 12.06 -0.66 2.51
C GLN A 36 12.30 0.18 1.27
N LEU A 37 13.43 0.88 1.24
CA LEU A 37 13.95 1.57 0.06
C LEU A 37 15.13 0.76 -0.48
N HIS A 38 15.05 0.41 -1.75
CA HIS A 38 16.07 -0.35 -2.47
C HIS A 38 17.05 0.57 -3.24
N PRO A 39 18.26 0.08 -3.58
CA PRO A 39 19.26 0.86 -4.34
C PRO A 39 18.78 1.34 -5.71
N ASP A 40 17.85 0.63 -6.36
CA ASP A 40 17.21 1.01 -7.62
C ASP A 40 16.10 2.06 -7.43
N ARG A 41 15.97 2.60 -6.22
CA ARG A 41 14.94 3.56 -5.80
C ARG A 41 13.52 3.02 -5.77
N SER A 42 13.32 1.72 -5.92
CA SER A 42 12.02 1.12 -5.64
C SER A 42 11.74 1.13 -4.13
N ILE A 43 10.44 1.22 -3.78
CA ILE A 43 9.97 1.18 -2.40
C ILE A 43 9.05 -0.02 -2.27
N ALA A 44 9.36 -0.90 -1.30
CA ALA A 44 8.48 -1.99 -0.92
C ALA A 44 7.78 -1.67 0.40
N ILE A 45 6.47 -1.84 0.43
CA ILE A 45 5.64 -1.79 1.64
C ILE A 45 5.06 -3.18 1.83
N HIS A 46 5.35 -3.80 2.97
CA HIS A 46 4.87 -5.14 3.31
C HIS A 46 4.06 -5.08 4.59
N ASP A 47 2.77 -5.31 4.48
CA ASP A 47 1.85 -5.43 5.61
C ASP A 47 1.61 -6.91 5.90
N GLU A 48 1.74 -7.29 7.18
CA GLU A 48 1.46 -8.64 7.67
C GLU A 48 0.48 -8.54 8.83
N TRP A 49 -0.56 -9.37 8.83
CA TRP A 49 -1.53 -9.38 9.92
C TRP A 49 -2.04 -10.79 10.23
N THR A 50 -2.52 -10.95 11.45
CA THR A 50 -3.19 -12.15 11.93
C THR A 50 -4.57 -11.75 12.44
N THR A 51 -5.61 -12.40 11.95
CA THR A 51 -6.98 -12.20 12.41
C THR A 51 -7.24 -12.92 13.72
N SER A 52 -8.17 -12.40 14.51
CA SER A 52 -8.66 -13.02 15.74
C SER A 52 -9.84 -13.97 15.45
N ALA A 53 -10.87 -13.95 16.26
CA ALA A 53 -12.05 -14.81 16.11
C ALA A 53 -12.93 -14.46 14.90
N ASN A 54 -12.77 -13.26 14.34
CA ASN A 54 -13.54 -12.77 13.21
C ASN A 54 -12.68 -12.62 11.95
N GLU A 55 -13.32 -12.63 10.78
CA GLU A 55 -12.70 -12.22 9.53
C GLU A 55 -12.29 -10.74 9.58
N ALA A 56 -11.28 -10.36 8.82
CA ALA A 56 -10.90 -8.98 8.63
C ALA A 56 -10.88 -8.62 7.14
N LYS A 57 -11.36 -7.40 6.82
CA LYS A 57 -11.22 -6.78 5.50
C LYS A 57 -10.18 -5.67 5.60
N VAL A 58 -8.99 -5.93 5.09
CA VAL A 58 -7.89 -4.98 5.11
C VAL A 58 -7.91 -4.14 3.85
N ALA A 59 -7.72 -2.83 3.99
CA ALA A 59 -7.65 -1.90 2.87
C ALA A 59 -6.36 -1.09 2.94
N PHE A 60 -5.51 -1.24 1.94
CA PHE A 60 -4.38 -0.34 1.69
C PHE A 60 -4.86 0.79 0.78
N GLN A 61 -4.52 2.03 1.11
CA GLN A 61 -4.96 3.20 0.37
C GLN A 61 -3.77 4.08 -0.02
N TRP A 62 -3.80 4.57 -1.27
CA TRP A 62 -2.81 5.49 -1.79
C TRP A 62 -3.49 6.67 -2.48
N LEU A 63 -3.20 7.88 -2.00
CA LEU A 63 -3.69 9.13 -2.57
C LEU A 63 -2.64 9.74 -3.49
N THR A 64 -3.07 10.23 -4.65
CA THR A 64 -2.16 10.81 -5.64
C THR A 64 -2.86 11.83 -6.53
N LYS A 65 -2.09 12.76 -7.12
CA LYS A 65 -2.51 13.61 -8.23
C LYS A 65 -2.17 13.02 -9.60
N ALA A 66 -1.45 11.89 -9.63
CA ALA A 66 -1.17 11.19 -10.88
C ALA A 66 -2.44 10.60 -11.50
N SER A 67 -2.45 10.42 -12.81
CA SER A 67 -3.43 9.53 -13.45
C SER A 67 -3.18 8.11 -13.00
N ILE A 68 -4.25 7.33 -12.84
CA ILE A 68 -4.19 5.94 -12.36
C ILE A 68 -4.76 5.05 -13.46
N THR A 69 -3.94 4.12 -13.94
CA THR A 69 -4.36 3.08 -14.88
C THR A 69 -4.22 1.71 -14.22
N LEU A 70 -5.28 0.91 -14.21
CA LEU A 70 -5.22 -0.48 -13.74
C LEU A 70 -4.42 -1.32 -14.74
N VAL A 71 -3.49 -2.12 -14.24
CA VAL A 71 -2.69 -3.09 -15.00
C VAL A 71 -2.76 -4.46 -14.35
N PRO A 72 -2.40 -5.55 -15.03
CA PRO A 72 -2.57 -6.91 -14.49
C PRO A 72 -1.89 -7.15 -13.14
N THR A 73 -0.77 -6.46 -12.86
CA THR A 73 0.01 -6.61 -11.62
C THR A 73 -0.28 -5.56 -10.57
N GLY A 74 -1.17 -4.58 -10.85
CA GLY A 74 -1.46 -3.50 -9.92
C GLY A 74 -1.91 -2.22 -10.60
N VAL A 75 -1.17 -1.13 -10.47
CA VAL A 75 -1.50 0.16 -11.10
C VAL A 75 -0.27 0.83 -11.72
N LEU A 76 -0.51 1.60 -12.78
CA LEU A 76 0.45 2.54 -13.35
C LEU A 76 0.02 3.96 -12.99
N LEU A 77 0.91 4.71 -12.39
CA LEU A 77 0.73 6.11 -12.03
C LEU A 77 1.55 6.97 -13.01
N GLU A 78 0.93 8.04 -13.55
CA GLU A 78 1.63 8.95 -14.47
C GLU A 78 1.35 10.40 -14.11
N HIS A 79 2.39 11.21 -14.00
CA HIS A 79 2.29 12.64 -13.71
C HIS A 79 3.52 13.39 -14.23
N GLY A 80 3.29 14.49 -14.96
CA GLY A 80 4.37 15.36 -15.43
C GLY A 80 5.42 14.63 -16.29
N GLY A 81 5.02 13.69 -17.14
CA GLY A 81 5.94 12.92 -18.00
C GLY A 81 6.74 11.83 -17.27
N LYS A 82 6.45 11.60 -15.99
CA LYS A 82 7.06 10.54 -15.18
C LYS A 82 6.04 9.45 -14.91
N SER A 83 6.52 8.21 -14.77
CA SER A 83 5.69 7.07 -14.42
C SER A 83 6.20 6.35 -13.16
N LEU A 84 5.29 5.72 -12.46
CA LEU A 84 5.55 4.85 -11.32
C LEU A 84 4.65 3.62 -11.46
N ARG A 85 5.27 2.44 -11.62
CA ARG A 85 4.51 1.19 -11.57
C ARG A 85 4.38 0.74 -10.13
N VAL A 86 3.20 0.36 -9.73
CA VAL A 86 2.90 -0.17 -8.39
C VAL A 86 2.41 -1.59 -8.54
N ASP A 87 3.26 -2.56 -8.24
CA ASP A 87 2.92 -3.98 -8.24
C ASP A 87 2.32 -4.39 -6.89
N VAL A 88 1.30 -5.24 -6.92
CA VAL A 88 0.53 -5.70 -5.76
C VAL A 88 0.57 -7.21 -5.69
N GLU A 89 1.01 -7.75 -4.57
CA GLU A 89 1.10 -9.18 -4.31
C GLU A 89 0.47 -9.50 -2.95
N ALA A 90 -0.19 -10.64 -2.84
CA ALA A 90 -0.70 -11.18 -1.58
C ALA A 90 -0.05 -12.56 -1.35
N PRO A 91 1.21 -12.62 -0.87
CA PRO A 91 1.96 -13.86 -0.73
C PRO A 91 1.23 -14.86 0.16
N GLY A 92 1.12 -16.10 -0.31
CA GLY A 92 0.46 -17.18 0.43
C GLY A 92 -1.07 -17.09 0.51
N SER A 93 -1.70 -16.07 -0.09
CA SER A 93 -3.16 -15.94 -0.13
C SER A 93 -3.75 -16.69 -1.33
N THR A 94 -4.87 -17.35 -1.10
CA THR A 94 -5.72 -17.88 -2.18
C THR A 94 -6.73 -16.85 -2.68
N VAL A 95 -6.88 -15.74 -1.94
CA VAL A 95 -7.75 -14.61 -2.30
C VAL A 95 -6.95 -13.59 -3.08
N VAL A 96 -7.46 -13.22 -4.25
CA VAL A 96 -6.85 -12.17 -5.09
C VAL A 96 -7.23 -10.81 -4.52
N PRO A 97 -6.27 -9.88 -4.32
CA PRO A 97 -6.58 -8.51 -3.92
C PRO A 97 -7.47 -7.81 -4.95
N GLU A 98 -8.49 -7.12 -4.47
CA GLU A 98 -9.33 -6.26 -5.30
C GLU A 98 -8.75 -4.85 -5.32
N ILE A 99 -8.55 -4.29 -6.53
CA ILE A 99 -8.04 -2.92 -6.71
C ILE A 99 -9.15 -2.07 -7.33
N SER A 100 -9.45 -0.94 -6.69
CA SER A 100 -10.41 0.04 -7.20
C SER A 100 -9.83 1.46 -7.17
N VAL A 101 -10.34 2.33 -8.03
CA VAL A 101 -9.93 3.73 -8.16
C VAL A 101 -11.11 4.63 -7.85
N GLU A 102 -10.89 5.64 -7.02
CA GLU A 102 -11.90 6.62 -6.64
C GLU A 102 -11.41 8.05 -6.87
N ASP A 103 -12.29 8.92 -7.33
CA ASP A 103 -12.09 10.36 -7.30
C ASP A 103 -12.41 10.87 -5.88
N VAL A 104 -11.42 11.49 -5.25
CA VAL A 104 -11.54 12.09 -3.91
C VAL A 104 -11.25 13.59 -3.94
N SER A 105 -11.41 14.21 -5.11
CA SER A 105 -11.16 15.63 -5.33
C SER A 105 -12.16 16.53 -4.60
N LYS A 106 -13.33 16.02 -4.26
CA LYS A 106 -14.39 16.77 -3.57
C LYS A 106 -14.48 16.40 -2.09
N ALA A 107 -14.71 17.39 -1.27
CA ALA A 107 -15.03 17.20 0.14
C ALA A 107 -16.25 16.29 0.31
N ARG A 108 -16.16 15.36 1.29
CA ARG A 108 -17.25 14.42 1.61
C ARG A 108 -18.11 14.89 2.77
N ALA A 109 -17.60 15.84 3.56
CA ALA A 109 -18.30 16.40 4.70
C ALA A 109 -18.09 17.93 4.74
N PRO A 110 -19.02 18.71 5.36
CA PRO A 110 -18.94 20.16 5.39
C PRO A 110 -17.66 20.74 6.01
N GLN A 111 -17.01 19.98 6.89
CA GLN A 111 -15.75 20.35 7.55
C GLN A 111 -14.51 20.00 6.72
N ASP A 112 -14.65 19.24 5.64
CA ASP A 112 -13.54 18.86 4.78
C ASP A 112 -13.30 19.93 3.72
N SER A 113 -12.07 19.99 3.22
CA SER A 113 -11.69 20.82 2.08
C SER A 113 -11.65 20.01 0.79
N ASP A 114 -11.97 20.67 -0.32
CA ASP A 114 -11.73 20.10 -1.65
C ASP A 114 -10.24 19.87 -1.88
N ASN A 115 -9.92 18.77 -2.55
CA ASN A 115 -8.55 18.40 -2.95
C ASN A 115 -8.48 18.22 -4.48
N PRO A 116 -8.47 19.30 -5.27
CA PRO A 116 -8.58 19.25 -6.71
C PRO A 116 -7.54 18.32 -7.35
N GLY A 117 -8.00 17.42 -8.21
CA GLY A 117 -7.18 16.45 -8.95
C GLY A 117 -6.67 15.27 -8.13
N VAL A 118 -7.03 15.16 -6.86
CA VAL A 118 -6.61 14.00 -6.04
C VAL A 118 -7.51 12.82 -6.33
N ARG A 119 -6.87 11.67 -6.56
CA ARG A 119 -7.48 10.35 -6.72
C ARG A 119 -6.92 9.40 -5.69
N ARG A 120 -7.63 8.31 -5.46
CA ARG A 120 -7.22 7.25 -4.56
C ARG A 120 -7.36 5.91 -5.26
N PHE A 121 -6.34 5.05 -5.18
CA PHE A 121 -6.56 3.64 -5.38
C PHE A 121 -6.58 2.92 -4.04
N ILE A 122 -7.41 1.88 -3.98
CA ILE A 122 -7.63 1.09 -2.78
C ILE A 122 -7.40 -0.37 -3.15
N ILE A 123 -6.56 -1.04 -2.37
CA ILE A 123 -6.33 -2.48 -2.48
C ILE A 123 -7.03 -3.13 -1.29
N ARG A 124 -7.97 -4.03 -1.54
CA ARG A 124 -8.73 -4.74 -0.51
C ARG A 124 -8.39 -6.21 -0.52
N LEU A 125 -8.20 -6.77 0.68
CA LEU A 125 -7.97 -8.19 0.87
C LEU A 125 -8.81 -8.67 2.05
N ALA A 126 -9.70 -9.65 1.81
CA ALA A 126 -10.43 -10.34 2.85
C ALA A 126 -9.58 -11.47 3.43
N THR A 127 -9.54 -11.56 4.75
CA THR A 127 -8.78 -12.58 5.47
C THR A 127 -9.72 -13.33 6.41
N PRO A 128 -9.82 -14.66 6.31
CA PRO A 128 -10.66 -15.47 7.19
C PRO A 128 -10.28 -15.30 8.67
N ALA A 129 -11.20 -15.66 9.55
CA ALA A 129 -10.94 -15.72 10.98
C ALA A 129 -9.79 -16.67 11.33
N ARG A 130 -9.01 -16.36 12.35
CA ARG A 130 -7.90 -17.18 12.88
C ARG A 130 -6.88 -17.59 11.81
N SER A 131 -6.58 -16.67 10.91
CA SER A 131 -5.60 -16.88 9.85
C SER A 131 -4.65 -15.69 9.73
N SER A 132 -3.54 -15.91 9.04
CA SER A 132 -2.57 -14.86 8.73
C SER A 132 -2.62 -14.55 7.24
N ALA A 133 -2.38 -13.30 6.90
CA ALA A 133 -2.25 -12.85 5.53
C ALA A 133 -1.21 -11.74 5.43
N SER A 134 -0.79 -11.45 4.22
CA SER A 134 0.11 -10.36 3.93
C SER A 134 -0.22 -9.69 2.60
N LEU A 135 0.14 -8.43 2.50
CA LEU A 135 0.04 -7.62 1.29
C LEU A 135 1.39 -6.95 1.05
N LYS A 136 1.95 -7.15 -0.13
CA LYS A 136 3.18 -6.47 -0.56
C LYS A 136 2.85 -5.52 -1.71
N VAL A 137 3.21 -4.26 -1.54
CA VAL A 137 3.05 -3.20 -2.53
C VAL A 137 4.43 -2.68 -2.88
N THR A 138 4.83 -2.81 -4.14
CA THR A 138 6.16 -2.38 -4.60
C THR A 138 6.01 -1.27 -5.63
N ALA A 139 6.50 -0.09 -5.30
CA ALA A 139 6.52 1.07 -6.18
C ALA A 139 7.86 1.15 -6.93
N ILE A 140 7.84 1.07 -8.25
CA ILE A 140 9.00 0.98 -9.12
C ILE A 140 9.01 2.19 -10.05
N PRO A 141 9.99 3.10 -9.93
CA PRO A 141 10.11 4.24 -10.84
C PRO A 141 10.27 3.78 -12.29
N GLY A 142 9.50 4.36 -13.19
CA GLY A 142 9.71 4.18 -14.64
C GLY A 142 11.02 4.82 -15.05
N SER A 143 11.70 4.21 -16.02
CA SER A 143 12.80 4.87 -16.70
C SER A 143 12.25 6.13 -17.38
N SER A 144 12.88 7.27 -17.14
CA SER A 144 12.61 8.47 -17.93
C SER A 144 12.93 8.16 -19.39
N VAL A 145 11.90 8.08 -20.21
CA VAL A 145 12.12 8.09 -21.66
C VAL A 145 12.61 9.50 -21.99
N GLU A 146 13.93 9.64 -22.19
CA GLU A 146 14.46 10.83 -22.82
C GLU A 146 13.80 10.94 -24.20
N ARG A 147 12.84 11.85 -24.33
CA ARG A 147 12.37 12.27 -25.64
C ARG A 147 13.49 13.05 -26.28
N LYS A 148 14.16 12.43 -27.24
CA LYS A 148 15.00 13.15 -28.20
C LYS A 148 14.16 14.09 -29.05
#